data_477682eafa2bac5abe93fb3db94383f8
#
_entry.id   477682eafa2bac5abe93fb3db94383f8
#
_cell.length_a   1.000
_cell.length_b   1.000
_cell.length_c   1.000
_cell.angle_alpha   90.00
_cell.angle_beta   90.00
_cell.angle_gamma   90.00
#
_symmetry.space_group_name_H-M   'P 1'
#
loop_
_entity.id
_entity.type
_entity.pdbx_description
1 polymer ?
#
loop_
_entity_poly.entity_id
_entity_poly.type
_entity_poly.pdbx_seq_one_letter_code
_entity_poly.pdbx_strand_id
1 'polypeptide(L)'
;MRTFVLVGIMLLAAAPGAPVRAQTNPFLGRWDITATTAKETYPLWLEVREENGQLVGFFQERTGSVRKLPEIAREGSELVFSTGAPARQGAPKPVHRAHIEKGKLVGTLTRGEVTVPWVGVRPPTWKSANASAAHTFGPEIVLFNGKDLSGWTLQFPNQPGGWVVTDGVLTNEKAGNNIISTQRFKDFSLSMEYKLEKDSNSGLYLRGRYELQVLDDAGKPPALGGHMAVYGRVVPSVNASKPAGEWQTAEITLVGNRVTVVLNGQKVHDNVAIDGITGGALDSDEGAPGPIMIQGDHSKIWVRHLVVKPIK
;
A
#
# COMPACT_ATOMS: atom_id res chain seq x y z
N MET A 1 -11.15 -93.97 -1.57
CA MET A 1 -10.63 -92.80 -0.81
C MET A 1 -10.24 -91.73 -1.80
N ARG A 2 -11.06 -90.67 -1.94
CA ARG A 2 -10.76 -89.50 -2.78
C ARG A 2 -10.47 -88.33 -1.86
N THR A 3 -9.20 -87.83 -1.94
CA THR A 3 -8.73 -86.73 -1.14
C THR A 3 -9.10 -85.41 -1.86
N PHE A 4 -9.92 -84.56 -1.22
CA PHE A 4 -10.19 -83.21 -1.68
C PHE A 4 -9.11 -82.23 -1.12
N VAL A 5 -8.43 -81.57 -2.02
CA VAL A 5 -7.52 -80.46 -1.69
C VAL A 5 -8.33 -79.16 -1.75
N LEU A 6 -8.50 -78.49 -0.62
CA LEU A 6 -9.04 -77.12 -0.56
C LEU A 6 -7.94 -76.10 -0.89
N VAL A 7 -8.12 -75.37 -1.96
CA VAL A 7 -7.27 -74.20 -2.29
C VAL A 7 -7.95 -72.96 -1.70
N GLY A 8 -7.32 -72.42 -0.65
CA GLY A 8 -7.77 -71.16 -0.03
C GLY A 8 -7.32 -69.95 -0.88
N ILE A 9 -8.28 -69.19 -1.40
CA ILE A 9 -8.01 -67.91 -2.09
C ILE A 9 -7.93 -66.83 -1.01
N MET A 10 -6.74 -66.29 -0.80
CA MET A 10 -6.51 -65.13 0.09
C MET A 10 -6.83 -63.85 -0.70
N LEU A 11 -7.97 -63.21 -0.42
CA LEU A 11 -8.27 -61.87 -0.91
C LEU A 11 -7.44 -60.85 -0.12
N LEU A 12 -6.46 -60.25 -0.78
CA LEU A 12 -5.82 -59.01 -0.26
C LEU A 12 -6.80 -57.86 -0.40
N ALA A 13 -7.32 -57.36 0.70
CA ALA A 13 -8.04 -56.12 0.73
C ALA A 13 -7.06 -54.96 0.59
N ALA A 14 -7.13 -54.22 -0.53
CA ALA A 14 -6.40 -52.97 -0.70
C ALA A 14 -6.94 -51.93 0.31
N ALA A 15 -6.07 -51.41 1.17
CA ALA A 15 -6.39 -50.33 2.07
C ALA A 15 -6.72 -49.06 1.24
N PRO A 16 -7.80 -48.31 1.58
CA PRO A 16 -8.08 -47.08 0.88
C PRO A 16 -6.92 -46.10 1.08
N GLY A 17 -6.35 -45.64 -0.03
CA GLY A 17 -5.27 -44.63 -0.01
C GLY A 17 -5.72 -43.40 0.75
N ALA A 18 -4.87 -42.90 1.64
CA ALA A 18 -5.11 -41.65 2.36
C ALA A 18 -5.40 -40.52 1.34
N PRO A 19 -6.36 -39.63 1.61
CA PRO A 19 -6.65 -38.55 0.68
C PRO A 19 -5.38 -37.71 0.48
N VAL A 20 -4.92 -37.62 -0.76
CA VAL A 20 -3.86 -36.68 -1.13
C VAL A 20 -4.38 -35.30 -0.83
N ARG A 21 -3.91 -34.70 0.25
CA ARG A 21 -4.21 -33.31 0.59
C ARG A 21 -3.70 -32.47 -0.57
N ALA A 22 -4.60 -31.84 -1.32
CA ALA A 22 -4.24 -30.95 -2.40
C ALA A 22 -3.24 -29.94 -1.86
N GLN A 23 -2.03 -29.94 -2.38
CA GLN A 23 -0.96 -29.05 -1.93
C GLN A 23 -1.41 -27.63 -2.30
N THR A 24 -1.81 -26.85 -1.30
CA THR A 24 -2.23 -25.45 -1.52
C THR A 24 -1.11 -24.72 -2.23
N ASN A 25 -1.43 -24.01 -3.31
CA ASN A 25 -0.44 -23.25 -4.07
C ASN A 25 0.24 -22.23 -3.12
N PRO A 26 1.57 -22.33 -2.87
CA PRO A 26 2.25 -21.54 -1.86
C PRO A 26 2.36 -20.06 -2.22
N PHE A 27 2.09 -19.69 -3.46
CA PHE A 27 2.16 -18.32 -3.95
C PHE A 27 0.89 -17.51 -3.65
N LEU A 28 -0.25 -18.17 -3.40
CA LEU A 28 -1.54 -17.50 -3.18
C LEU A 28 -1.50 -16.55 -1.98
N GLY A 29 -2.24 -15.45 -2.11
CA GLY A 29 -2.37 -14.39 -1.12
C GLY A 29 -1.46 -13.21 -1.39
N ARG A 30 -1.26 -12.36 -0.38
CA ARG A 30 -0.56 -11.08 -0.49
C ARG A 30 0.89 -11.20 -0.06
N TRP A 31 1.73 -10.34 -0.66
CA TRP A 31 3.15 -10.25 -0.44
C TRP A 31 3.60 -8.80 -0.41
N ASP A 32 4.15 -8.37 0.73
CA ASP A 32 4.83 -7.10 0.89
C ASP A 32 6.27 -7.27 0.43
N ILE A 33 6.66 -6.58 -0.63
CA ILE A 33 7.91 -6.84 -1.33
C ILE A 33 8.87 -5.66 -1.13
N THR A 34 10.11 -5.97 -0.80
CA THR A 34 11.24 -5.03 -0.82
C THR A 34 12.17 -5.38 -1.97
N ALA A 35 12.32 -4.50 -2.92
CA ALA A 35 13.30 -4.59 -3.99
C ALA A 35 14.57 -3.83 -3.60
N THR A 36 15.75 -4.36 -3.97
CA THR A 36 17.05 -3.81 -3.56
C THR A 36 17.93 -3.58 -4.77
N THR A 37 18.37 -2.35 -4.95
CA THR A 37 19.39 -1.98 -5.94
C THR A 37 20.69 -1.60 -5.24
N ALA A 38 21.75 -1.33 -5.99
CA ALA A 38 23.01 -0.83 -5.43
C ALA A 38 22.87 0.57 -4.78
N LYS A 39 21.79 1.31 -5.09
CA LYS A 39 21.61 2.70 -4.64
C LYS A 39 20.55 2.84 -3.56
N GLU A 40 19.53 2.00 -3.58
CA GLU A 40 18.35 2.15 -2.70
C GLU A 40 17.56 0.85 -2.58
N THR A 41 16.70 0.79 -1.59
CA THR A 41 15.57 -0.14 -1.50
C THR A 41 14.27 0.58 -1.79
N TYR A 42 13.30 -0.12 -2.36
CA TYR A 42 11.97 0.43 -2.58
C TYR A 42 10.89 -0.64 -2.44
N PRO A 43 9.67 -0.25 -2.02
CA PRO A 43 8.60 -1.19 -1.84
C PRO A 43 7.89 -1.50 -3.15
N LEU A 44 7.37 -2.74 -3.21
CA LEU A 44 6.45 -3.25 -4.19
C LEU A 44 5.40 -4.07 -3.45
N TRP A 45 4.32 -4.44 -4.11
CA TRP A 45 3.30 -5.30 -3.54
C TRP A 45 2.71 -6.23 -4.60
N LEU A 46 2.41 -7.46 -4.21
CA LEU A 46 1.82 -8.47 -5.07
C LEU A 46 0.68 -9.18 -4.35
N GLU A 47 -0.45 -9.38 -5.03
CA GLU A 47 -1.47 -10.34 -4.64
C GLU A 47 -1.64 -11.38 -5.72
N VAL A 48 -1.62 -12.65 -5.34
CA VAL A 48 -1.87 -13.80 -6.21
C VAL A 48 -3.16 -14.48 -5.77
N ARG A 49 -4.11 -14.61 -6.68
CA ARG A 49 -5.38 -15.30 -6.49
C ARG A 49 -5.50 -16.46 -7.46
N GLU A 50 -6.40 -17.37 -7.17
CA GLU A 50 -6.85 -18.38 -8.13
C GLU A 50 -8.31 -18.12 -8.47
N GLU A 51 -8.60 -17.89 -9.74
CA GLU A 51 -9.94 -17.65 -10.27
C GLU A 51 -10.20 -18.65 -11.40
N ASN A 52 -11.23 -19.49 -11.26
CA ASN A 52 -11.57 -20.53 -12.24
C ASN A 52 -10.38 -21.46 -12.61
N GLY A 53 -9.56 -21.82 -11.62
CA GLY A 53 -8.38 -22.69 -11.82
C GLY A 53 -7.17 -22.01 -12.50
N GLN A 54 -7.23 -20.70 -12.69
CA GLN A 54 -6.14 -19.90 -13.26
C GLN A 54 -5.58 -18.92 -12.23
N LEU A 55 -4.28 -18.65 -12.29
CA LEU A 55 -3.67 -17.61 -11.47
C LEU A 55 -4.02 -16.23 -12.01
N VAL A 56 -4.40 -15.35 -11.09
CA VAL A 56 -4.63 -13.94 -11.34
C VAL A 56 -3.75 -13.15 -10.37
N GLY A 57 -3.00 -12.19 -10.87
CA GLY A 57 -2.11 -11.36 -10.07
C GLY A 57 -2.54 -9.90 -10.11
N PHE A 58 -2.33 -9.21 -8.98
CA PHE A 58 -2.41 -7.75 -8.87
C PHE A 58 -1.08 -7.25 -8.33
N PHE A 59 -0.52 -6.25 -8.98
CA PHE A 59 0.80 -5.76 -8.65
C PHE A 59 0.82 -4.24 -8.48
N GLN A 60 1.50 -3.79 -7.42
CA GLN A 60 1.82 -2.40 -7.18
C GLN A 60 3.29 -2.18 -7.46
N GLU A 61 3.58 -1.39 -8.48
CA GLU A 61 4.93 -0.90 -8.74
C GLU A 61 5.30 0.19 -7.73
N ARG A 62 6.54 0.68 -7.77
CA ARG A 62 7.03 1.75 -6.91
C ARG A 62 6.12 2.98 -6.90
N THR A 63 5.52 3.30 -8.04
CA THR A 63 4.62 4.46 -8.23
C THR A 63 3.37 4.04 -8.98
N GLY A 64 2.35 4.92 -8.99
CA GLY A 64 1.09 4.66 -9.66
C GLY A 64 0.13 3.76 -8.84
N SER A 65 -0.93 3.30 -9.48
CA SER A 65 -1.96 2.47 -8.84
C SER A 65 -1.68 0.97 -9.00
N VAL A 66 -2.26 0.16 -8.12
CA VAL A 66 -2.27 -1.30 -8.28
C VAL A 66 -2.93 -1.69 -9.60
N ARG A 67 -2.36 -2.65 -10.30
CA ARG A 67 -2.86 -3.12 -11.62
C ARG A 67 -2.97 -4.62 -11.65
N LYS A 68 -3.97 -5.13 -12.37
CA LYS A 68 -4.04 -6.53 -12.73
C LYS A 68 -2.86 -6.87 -13.66
N LEU A 69 -2.16 -7.95 -13.35
CA LEU A 69 -1.07 -8.44 -14.21
C LEU A 69 -1.64 -9.00 -15.51
N PRO A 70 -1.06 -8.66 -16.67
CA PRO A 70 -1.46 -9.25 -17.94
C PRO A 70 -1.07 -10.72 -18.04
N GLU A 71 -0.01 -11.14 -17.34
CA GLU A 71 0.52 -12.48 -17.37
C GLU A 71 1.05 -12.88 -16.00
N ILE A 72 0.60 -14.03 -15.50
CA ILE A 72 1.11 -14.69 -14.32
C ILE A 72 0.93 -16.20 -14.47
N ALA A 73 1.96 -16.97 -14.18
CA ALA A 73 1.94 -18.42 -14.25
C ALA A 73 2.84 -19.05 -13.18
N ARG A 74 2.55 -20.30 -12.85
CA ARG A 74 3.47 -21.16 -12.11
C ARG A 74 4.24 -22.03 -13.11
N GLU A 75 5.57 -21.92 -13.09
CA GLU A 75 6.49 -22.73 -13.86
C GLU A 75 7.28 -23.65 -12.91
N GLY A 76 6.82 -24.88 -12.73
CA GLY A 76 7.43 -25.79 -11.76
C GLY A 76 7.33 -25.28 -10.32
N SER A 77 8.48 -24.95 -9.72
CA SER A 77 8.59 -24.38 -8.37
C SER A 77 8.64 -22.84 -8.37
N GLU A 78 8.57 -22.19 -9.52
CA GLU A 78 8.64 -20.74 -9.66
C GLU A 78 7.28 -20.12 -9.97
N LEU A 79 7.09 -18.89 -9.50
CA LEU A 79 6.07 -17.95 -9.95
C LEU A 79 6.71 -17.01 -10.98
N VAL A 80 6.12 -16.93 -12.15
CA VAL A 80 6.62 -16.07 -13.24
C VAL A 80 5.51 -15.10 -13.63
N PHE A 81 5.82 -13.80 -13.67
CA PHE A 81 4.85 -12.80 -14.08
C PHE A 81 5.50 -11.58 -14.76
N SER A 82 4.70 -10.83 -15.47
CA SER A 82 5.12 -9.60 -16.14
C SER A 82 4.16 -8.46 -15.80
N THR A 83 4.69 -7.25 -15.65
CA THR A 83 3.90 -6.05 -15.40
C THR A 83 3.38 -5.40 -16.69
N GLY A 84 3.60 -6.01 -17.85
CA GLY A 84 3.04 -5.60 -19.13
C GLY A 84 4.07 -5.05 -20.11
N ALA A 85 3.57 -4.28 -21.08
CA ALA A 85 4.41 -3.69 -22.10
C ALA A 85 5.44 -2.71 -21.49
N PRO A 86 6.66 -2.63 -22.05
CA PRO A 86 7.65 -1.66 -21.61
C PRO A 86 7.15 -0.23 -21.85
N ALA A 87 7.54 0.69 -20.95
CA ALA A 87 7.15 2.11 -21.03
C ALA A 87 7.60 2.81 -22.33
N ARG A 88 8.57 2.23 -23.04
CA ARG A 88 9.05 2.69 -24.33
C ARG A 88 9.00 1.57 -25.36
N GLN A 89 8.55 1.87 -26.55
CA GLN A 89 8.55 0.93 -27.69
C GLN A 89 9.97 0.39 -27.92
N GLY A 90 10.11 -0.95 -28.05
CA GLY A 90 11.39 -1.62 -28.24
C GLY A 90 12.21 -1.91 -26.99
N ALA A 91 11.78 -1.42 -25.81
CA ALA A 91 12.45 -1.78 -24.56
C ALA A 91 12.08 -3.22 -24.13
N PRO A 92 12.98 -3.94 -23.44
CA PRO A 92 12.69 -5.28 -22.96
C PRO A 92 11.51 -5.31 -21.99
N LYS A 93 10.65 -6.32 -22.13
CA LYS A 93 9.52 -6.56 -21.22
C LYS A 93 10.05 -6.87 -19.81
N PRO A 94 9.52 -6.24 -18.76
CA PRO A 94 9.90 -6.62 -17.41
C PRO A 94 9.31 -7.97 -17.04
N VAL A 95 10.17 -8.86 -16.52
CA VAL A 95 9.79 -10.21 -16.10
C VAL A 95 10.24 -10.42 -14.67
N HIS A 96 9.32 -10.88 -13.82
CA HIS A 96 9.61 -11.31 -12.46
C HIS A 96 9.63 -12.84 -12.42
N ARG A 97 10.64 -13.40 -11.75
CA ARG A 97 10.73 -14.82 -11.39
C ARG A 97 10.96 -14.95 -9.91
N ALA A 98 10.20 -15.82 -9.25
CA ALA A 98 10.28 -15.97 -7.80
C ALA A 98 9.95 -17.40 -7.35
N HIS A 99 10.52 -17.79 -6.23
CA HIS A 99 10.26 -19.06 -5.57
C HIS A 99 10.04 -18.85 -4.07
N ILE A 100 9.53 -19.88 -3.41
CA ILE A 100 9.38 -19.85 -1.94
C ILE A 100 10.66 -20.38 -1.29
N GLU A 101 11.26 -19.53 -0.45
CA GLU A 101 12.40 -19.89 0.40
C GLU A 101 12.11 -19.51 1.85
N LYS A 102 12.10 -20.49 2.76
CA LYS A 102 11.85 -20.28 4.21
C LYS A 102 10.61 -19.43 4.51
N GLY A 103 9.52 -19.66 3.74
CA GLY A 103 8.25 -18.94 3.89
C GLY A 103 8.21 -17.52 3.29
N LYS A 104 9.29 -17.07 2.67
CA LYS A 104 9.37 -15.81 1.91
C LYS A 104 9.25 -16.08 0.42
N LEU A 105 8.79 -15.10 -0.32
CA LEU A 105 8.82 -15.08 -1.78
C LEU A 105 10.10 -14.37 -2.23
N VAL A 106 11.08 -15.13 -2.70
CA VAL A 106 12.38 -14.59 -3.12
C VAL A 106 12.42 -14.55 -4.64
N GLY A 107 12.73 -13.40 -5.21
CA GLY A 107 12.68 -13.25 -6.66
C GLY A 107 13.59 -12.17 -7.22
N THR A 108 13.53 -12.06 -8.53
CA THR A 108 14.22 -11.04 -9.33
C THR A 108 13.28 -10.41 -10.34
N LEU A 109 13.48 -9.13 -10.60
CA LEU A 109 12.94 -8.42 -11.75
C LEU A 109 14.07 -8.33 -12.79
N THR A 110 13.83 -8.84 -13.99
CA THR A 110 14.75 -8.69 -15.12
C THR A 110 14.14 -7.77 -16.18
N ARG A 111 14.92 -6.79 -16.63
CA ARG A 111 14.57 -5.90 -17.74
C ARG A 111 15.79 -5.70 -18.63
N GLY A 112 15.89 -6.46 -19.71
CA GLY A 112 17.11 -6.55 -20.52
C GLY A 112 18.27 -7.10 -19.68
N GLU A 113 19.37 -6.38 -19.61
CA GLU A 113 20.56 -6.76 -18.83
C GLU A 113 20.44 -6.38 -17.34
N VAL A 114 19.44 -5.58 -16.97
CA VAL A 114 19.27 -5.14 -15.58
C VAL A 114 18.48 -6.19 -14.81
N THR A 115 19.05 -6.67 -13.70
CA THR A 115 18.39 -7.57 -12.75
C THR A 115 18.35 -6.92 -11.36
N VAL A 116 17.16 -6.86 -10.76
CA VAL A 116 16.93 -6.31 -9.44
C VAL A 116 16.38 -7.42 -8.54
N PRO A 117 17.11 -7.85 -7.51
CA PRO A 117 16.61 -8.80 -6.52
C PRO A 117 15.56 -8.16 -5.63
N TRP A 118 14.60 -9.00 -5.19
CA TRP A 118 13.59 -8.59 -4.24
C TRP A 118 13.15 -9.75 -3.34
N VAL A 119 12.62 -9.39 -2.18
CA VAL A 119 12.09 -10.33 -1.20
C VAL A 119 10.69 -9.89 -0.77
N GLY A 120 9.74 -10.81 -0.85
CA GLY A 120 8.38 -10.65 -0.36
C GLY A 120 8.16 -11.39 0.95
N VAL A 121 7.47 -10.75 1.88
CA VAL A 121 6.99 -11.33 3.13
C VAL A 121 5.47 -11.29 3.19
N ARG A 122 4.86 -12.12 4.02
CA ARG A 122 3.42 -12.04 4.24
C ARG A 122 3.09 -10.77 5.02
N PRO A 123 2.01 -10.05 4.65
CA PRO A 123 1.56 -8.90 5.41
C PRO A 123 1.17 -9.28 6.84
N PRO A 124 1.17 -8.32 7.77
CA PRO A 124 0.74 -8.55 9.14
C PRO A 124 -0.70 -9.06 9.21
N THR A 125 -1.01 -9.82 10.25
CA THR A 125 -2.40 -10.18 10.56
C THR A 125 -3.01 -9.09 11.43
N TRP A 126 -4.01 -8.40 10.90
CA TRP A 126 -4.73 -7.33 11.59
C TRP A 126 -5.97 -7.88 12.29
N LYS A 127 -5.79 -8.40 13.51
CA LYS A 127 -6.91 -8.89 14.32
C LYS A 127 -7.58 -7.71 15.02
N SER A 128 -8.91 -7.63 14.94
CA SER A 128 -9.75 -6.65 15.67
C SER A 128 -9.46 -5.18 15.38
N ALA A 129 -8.80 -4.84 14.27
CA ALA A 129 -8.61 -3.46 13.86
C ALA A 129 -9.98 -2.82 13.54
N ASN A 130 -10.31 -1.70 14.20
CA ASN A 130 -11.54 -0.95 13.95
C ASN A 130 -11.29 0.54 14.14
N ALA A 131 -11.18 1.27 13.03
CA ALA A 131 -10.93 2.70 13.00
C ALA A 131 -12.17 3.57 13.32
N SER A 132 -13.36 2.97 13.41
CA SER A 132 -14.61 3.66 13.78
C SER A 132 -15.04 3.41 15.23
N ALA A 133 -14.30 2.60 15.99
CA ALA A 133 -14.58 2.38 17.39
C ALA A 133 -14.24 3.61 18.24
N ALA A 134 -14.76 3.66 19.46
CA ALA A 134 -14.28 4.60 20.48
C ALA A 134 -12.86 4.16 20.92
N HIS A 135 -11.93 5.12 20.91
CA HIS A 135 -10.53 4.90 21.26
C HIS A 135 -10.10 5.70 22.46
N THR A 136 -9.15 5.17 23.22
CA THR A 136 -8.42 5.92 24.22
C THR A 136 -7.19 6.54 23.57
N PHE A 137 -7.05 7.85 23.68
CA PHE A 137 -5.94 8.58 23.06
C PHE A 137 -4.83 8.90 24.06
N GLY A 138 -3.61 8.97 23.53
CA GLY A 138 -2.48 9.61 24.19
C GLY A 138 -2.56 11.15 24.09
N PRO A 139 -1.51 11.85 24.58
CA PRO A 139 -1.41 13.29 24.43
C PRO A 139 -1.40 13.71 22.95
N GLU A 140 -1.94 14.88 22.67
CA GLU A 140 -1.86 15.51 21.35
C GLU A 140 -0.40 15.82 20.99
N ILE A 141 -0.05 15.56 19.76
CA ILE A 141 1.26 15.85 19.16
C ILE A 141 1.03 16.81 18.01
N VAL A 142 1.44 18.06 18.18
CA VAL A 142 1.38 19.08 17.14
C VAL A 142 2.53 18.82 16.17
N LEU A 143 2.22 18.34 14.96
CA LEU A 143 3.22 18.06 13.93
C LEU A 143 3.69 19.31 13.19
N PHE A 144 2.82 20.32 13.07
CA PHE A 144 3.18 21.60 12.48
C PHE A 144 2.98 22.73 13.51
N ASN A 145 4.09 23.38 13.87
CA ASN A 145 4.12 24.37 14.94
C ASN A 145 3.73 25.81 14.52
N GLY A 146 3.44 26.02 13.22
CA GLY A 146 3.11 27.33 12.64
C GLY A 146 4.31 28.28 12.47
N LYS A 147 5.54 27.85 12.71
CA LYS A 147 6.75 28.71 12.71
C LYS A 147 7.82 28.27 11.73
N ASP A 148 8.12 26.98 11.71
CA ASP A 148 9.22 26.42 10.94
C ASP A 148 8.98 24.93 10.61
N LEU A 149 9.97 24.29 9.99
CA LEU A 149 9.97 22.87 9.62
C LEU A 149 10.52 21.94 10.73
N SER A 150 10.58 22.40 11.98
CA SER A 150 10.99 21.56 13.10
C SER A 150 10.07 20.32 13.19
N GLY A 151 10.67 19.15 13.31
CA GLY A 151 9.93 17.88 13.30
C GLY A 151 9.68 17.30 11.90
N TRP A 152 10.19 17.93 10.85
CA TRP A 152 10.09 17.46 9.46
C TRP A 152 11.47 17.29 8.81
N THR A 153 11.54 16.35 7.87
CA THR A 153 12.70 16.12 7.00
C THR A 153 12.25 15.96 5.56
N LEU A 154 13.16 16.17 4.61
CA LEU A 154 12.91 15.88 3.21
C LEU A 154 13.01 14.37 2.95
N GLN A 155 12.16 13.84 2.07
CA GLN A 155 12.29 12.45 1.61
C GLN A 155 13.64 12.19 0.92
N PHE A 156 14.09 13.14 0.12
CA PHE A 156 15.36 13.10 -0.57
C PHE A 156 16.25 14.27 -0.10
N PRO A 157 17.07 14.07 0.96
CA PRO A 157 17.80 15.18 1.60
C PRO A 157 18.74 15.95 0.68
N ASN A 158 19.22 15.31 -0.39
CA ASN A 158 20.13 15.91 -1.37
C ASN A 158 19.41 16.61 -2.54
N GLN A 159 18.08 16.73 -2.49
CA GLN A 159 17.29 17.43 -3.50
C GLN A 159 16.68 18.71 -2.91
N PRO A 160 16.34 19.72 -3.75
CA PRO A 160 15.65 20.92 -3.28
C PRO A 160 14.35 20.59 -2.56
N GLY A 161 14.08 21.25 -1.44
CA GLY A 161 12.89 21.02 -0.62
C GLY A 161 11.63 21.65 -1.20
N GLY A 162 11.69 22.93 -1.50
CA GLY A 162 10.53 23.71 -1.95
C GLY A 162 9.56 24.13 -0.84
N TRP A 163 9.72 23.61 0.39
CA TRP A 163 8.85 23.88 1.52
C TRP A 163 9.26 25.11 2.31
N VAL A 164 8.30 25.95 2.65
CA VAL A 164 8.47 27.17 3.46
C VAL A 164 7.30 27.32 4.43
N VAL A 165 7.50 28.16 5.45
CA VAL A 165 6.46 28.61 6.36
C VAL A 165 6.30 30.12 6.25
N THR A 166 5.10 30.58 5.92
CA THR A 166 4.76 32.00 5.82
C THR A 166 3.43 32.24 6.51
N ASP A 167 3.38 33.23 7.40
CA ASP A 167 2.17 33.62 8.15
C ASP A 167 1.47 32.45 8.87
N GLY A 168 2.24 31.55 9.47
CA GLY A 168 1.70 30.39 10.17
C GLY A 168 1.21 29.26 9.26
N VAL A 169 1.50 29.31 7.97
CA VAL A 169 1.08 28.32 6.97
C VAL A 169 2.29 27.63 6.35
N LEU A 170 2.29 26.33 6.37
CA LEU A 170 3.25 25.48 5.67
C LEU A 170 2.81 25.33 4.21
N THR A 171 3.71 25.52 3.25
CA THR A 171 3.43 25.35 1.82
C THR A 171 4.68 24.93 1.05
N ASN A 172 4.49 24.22 -0.06
CA ASN A 172 5.53 24.03 -1.06
C ASN A 172 5.38 25.10 -2.16
N GLU A 173 6.31 26.04 -2.23
CA GLU A 173 6.27 27.11 -3.25
C GLU A 173 6.53 26.57 -4.67
N LYS A 174 7.25 25.47 -4.75
CA LYS A 174 7.59 24.77 -6.01
C LYS A 174 7.41 23.29 -5.82
N ALA A 175 6.96 22.60 -6.85
CA ALA A 175 7.04 21.14 -6.91
C ALA A 175 8.52 20.72 -6.73
N GLY A 176 8.77 19.80 -5.82
CA GLY A 176 10.14 19.39 -5.52
C GLY A 176 10.25 18.12 -4.72
N ASN A 177 10.09 18.19 -3.42
CA ASN A 177 10.38 17.08 -2.51
C ASN A 177 9.23 16.87 -1.53
N ASN A 178 8.99 15.64 -1.15
CA ASN A 178 8.04 15.32 -0.09
C ASN A 178 8.65 15.62 1.28
N ILE A 179 7.81 15.98 2.26
CA ILE A 179 8.24 16.11 3.65
C ILE A 179 7.69 14.97 4.49
N ILE A 180 8.53 14.53 5.44
CA ILE A 180 8.29 13.38 6.29
C ILE A 180 8.44 13.80 7.74
N SER A 181 7.46 13.46 8.61
CA SER A 181 7.59 13.71 10.04
C SER A 181 8.75 12.88 10.63
N THR A 182 9.51 13.47 11.54
CA THR A 182 10.55 12.74 12.29
C THR A 182 9.95 11.74 13.27
N GLN A 183 8.74 12.01 13.77
CA GLN A 183 7.98 11.10 14.61
C GLN A 183 7.27 10.03 13.78
N ARG A 184 7.14 8.85 14.37
CA ARG A 184 6.52 7.66 13.76
C ARG A 184 5.35 7.19 14.60
N PHE A 185 4.27 6.79 13.96
CA PHE A 185 3.00 6.41 14.57
C PHE A 185 2.58 5.02 14.11
N LYS A 186 1.90 4.27 14.98
CA LYS A 186 1.30 2.98 14.65
C LYS A 186 -0.19 3.15 14.38
N ASP A 187 -0.96 3.33 15.43
CA ASP A 187 -2.40 3.58 15.39
C ASP A 187 -2.65 4.99 15.93
N PHE A 188 -3.44 5.78 15.23
CA PHE A 188 -3.61 7.19 15.58
C PHE A 188 -4.88 7.79 14.98
N SER A 189 -5.31 8.93 15.55
CA SER A 189 -6.16 9.88 14.88
C SER A 189 -5.32 11.09 14.48
N LEU A 190 -5.57 11.64 13.29
CA LEU A 190 -4.93 12.81 12.74
C LEU A 190 -5.99 13.82 12.34
N SER A 191 -5.81 15.08 12.72
CA SER A 191 -6.58 16.21 12.20
C SER A 191 -5.70 17.14 11.38
N MET A 192 -6.22 17.58 10.22
CA MET A 192 -5.51 18.42 9.27
C MET A 192 -6.42 19.49 8.70
N GLU A 193 -5.92 20.74 8.62
CA GLU A 193 -6.51 21.78 7.78
C GLU A 193 -5.56 22.10 6.63
N TYR A 194 -6.09 22.04 5.40
CA TYR A 194 -5.30 22.26 4.20
C TYR A 194 -6.10 22.95 3.10
N LYS A 195 -5.41 23.48 2.12
CA LYS A 195 -5.99 24.16 0.97
C LYS A 195 -5.21 23.82 -0.28
N LEU A 196 -5.89 23.75 -1.40
CA LEU A 196 -5.32 23.45 -2.71
C LEU A 196 -5.45 24.65 -3.65
N GLU A 197 -4.54 24.75 -4.60
CA GLU A 197 -4.76 25.61 -5.77
C GLU A 197 -5.53 24.83 -6.86
N LYS A 198 -5.94 25.55 -7.88
CA LYS A 198 -6.63 24.94 -9.03
C LYS A 198 -5.73 23.91 -9.72
N ASP A 199 -6.35 22.80 -10.15
CA ASP A 199 -5.70 21.66 -10.80
C ASP A 199 -4.57 21.00 -9.95
N SER A 200 -4.60 21.20 -8.62
CA SER A 200 -3.58 20.72 -7.71
C SER A 200 -3.69 19.22 -7.48
N ASN A 201 -2.53 18.59 -7.32
CA ASN A 201 -2.34 17.19 -6.94
C ASN A 201 -1.29 17.11 -5.82
N SER A 202 -1.62 16.47 -4.73
CA SER A 202 -0.77 16.17 -3.59
C SER A 202 -1.24 14.86 -2.95
N GLY A 203 -0.66 14.45 -1.84
CA GLY A 203 -1.03 13.24 -1.09
C GLY A 203 -0.65 13.34 0.37
N LEU A 204 -1.48 12.76 1.23
CA LEU A 204 -1.20 12.57 2.64
C LEU A 204 -0.96 11.08 2.89
N TYR A 205 0.27 10.71 3.25
CA TYR A 205 0.63 9.31 3.49
C TYR A 205 0.58 8.98 4.97
N LEU A 206 -0.31 8.08 5.33
CA LEU A 206 -0.41 7.53 6.68
C LEU A 206 0.65 6.46 6.87
N ARG A 207 1.46 6.58 7.92
CA ARG A 207 2.65 5.74 8.18
C ARG A 207 3.65 5.72 7.02
N GLY A 208 3.60 6.71 6.12
CA GLY A 208 4.45 6.75 4.92
C GLY A 208 4.13 5.67 3.89
N ARG A 209 3.01 4.95 4.00
CA ARG A 209 2.67 3.77 3.17
C ARG A 209 1.31 3.83 2.51
N TYR A 210 0.34 4.51 3.11
CA TYR A 210 -1.03 4.57 2.62
C TYR A 210 -1.37 6.00 2.26
N GLU A 211 -1.44 6.28 0.99
CA GLU A 211 -1.80 7.59 0.47
C GLU A 211 -3.31 7.81 0.52
N LEU A 212 -3.72 8.88 1.18
CA LEU A 212 -4.99 9.53 0.94
C LEU A 212 -4.75 10.62 -0.11
N GLN A 213 -5.37 10.47 -1.27
CA GLN A 213 -5.21 11.39 -2.39
C GLN A 213 -5.71 12.79 -2.03
N VAL A 214 -4.95 13.82 -2.39
CA VAL A 214 -5.31 15.22 -2.20
C VAL A 214 -5.33 15.89 -3.58
N LEU A 215 -6.52 16.07 -4.14
CA LEU A 215 -6.74 16.46 -5.54
C LEU A 215 -7.79 17.56 -5.64
N ASP A 216 -7.60 18.49 -6.58
CA ASP A 216 -8.66 19.45 -6.95
C ASP A 216 -9.66 18.81 -7.90
N ASP A 217 -10.69 18.19 -7.32
CA ASP A 217 -11.77 17.53 -8.07
C ASP A 217 -13.16 17.77 -7.49
N ALA A 218 -13.34 18.87 -6.77
CA ALA A 218 -14.64 19.25 -6.17
C ALA A 218 -15.77 19.19 -7.22
N GLY A 219 -16.90 18.59 -6.83
CA GLY A 219 -18.05 18.40 -7.69
C GLY A 219 -17.95 17.23 -8.67
N LYS A 220 -16.80 16.54 -8.77
CA LYS A 220 -16.68 15.30 -9.56
C LYS A 220 -17.14 14.09 -8.77
N PRO A 221 -17.61 13.03 -9.42
CA PRO A 221 -17.94 11.78 -8.73
C PRO A 221 -16.71 11.15 -8.06
N PRO A 222 -16.87 10.40 -6.96
CA PRO A 222 -15.78 9.66 -6.33
C PRO A 222 -15.09 8.70 -7.29
N ALA A 223 -13.76 8.60 -7.20
CA ALA A 223 -12.94 7.73 -8.04
C ALA A 223 -11.77 7.12 -7.26
N LEU A 224 -11.14 6.06 -7.77
CA LEU A 224 -9.95 5.41 -7.17
C LEU A 224 -8.73 6.32 -7.04
N GLY A 225 -8.65 7.36 -7.85
CA GLY A 225 -7.61 8.40 -7.81
C GLY A 225 -8.18 9.78 -7.45
N GLY A 226 -9.44 9.85 -6.97
CA GLY A 226 -10.10 11.09 -6.56
C GLY A 226 -9.73 11.54 -5.15
N HIS A 227 -10.21 12.71 -4.76
CA HIS A 227 -9.91 13.31 -3.46
C HIS A 227 -10.29 12.38 -2.30
N MET A 228 -9.37 12.19 -1.34
CA MET A 228 -9.46 11.26 -0.21
C MET A 228 -9.66 9.78 -0.58
N ALA A 229 -9.49 9.37 -1.83
CA ALA A 229 -9.34 7.95 -2.11
C ALA A 229 -8.13 7.38 -1.35
N VAL A 230 -8.20 6.15 -0.85
CA VAL A 230 -6.98 5.38 -0.61
C VAL A 230 -6.44 5.05 -1.99
N TYR A 231 -5.41 5.77 -2.42
CA TYR A 231 -5.00 5.87 -3.81
C TYR A 231 -4.86 4.53 -4.52
N GLY A 232 -5.63 4.37 -5.60
CA GLY A 232 -5.62 3.15 -6.39
C GLY A 232 -6.19 1.90 -5.69
N ARG A 233 -6.79 2.02 -4.48
CA ARG A 233 -7.28 0.88 -3.70
C ARG A 233 -8.73 0.99 -3.27
N VAL A 234 -9.13 2.12 -2.66
CA VAL A 234 -10.50 2.28 -2.14
C VAL A 234 -11.07 3.63 -2.57
N VAL A 235 -12.23 3.58 -3.23
CA VAL A 235 -13.00 4.77 -3.61
C VAL A 235 -13.70 5.33 -2.37
N PRO A 236 -13.67 6.65 -2.08
CA PRO A 236 -14.49 7.23 -1.04
C PRO A 236 -15.98 7.10 -1.37
N SER A 237 -16.82 7.00 -0.34
CA SER A 237 -18.28 6.87 -0.52
C SER A 237 -18.92 8.10 -1.18
N VAL A 238 -18.29 9.25 -1.01
CA VAL A 238 -18.70 10.54 -1.58
C VAL A 238 -17.47 11.44 -1.72
N ASN A 239 -17.49 12.34 -2.70
CA ASN A 239 -16.53 13.43 -2.79
C ASN A 239 -17.08 14.64 -2.01
N ALA A 240 -16.58 14.86 -0.79
CA ALA A 240 -16.95 15.97 0.07
C ALA A 240 -15.96 17.13 0.01
N SER A 241 -15.10 17.20 -1.03
CA SER A 241 -14.13 18.28 -1.20
C SER A 241 -14.81 19.59 -1.55
N LYS A 242 -14.20 20.69 -1.09
CA LYS A 242 -14.56 22.06 -1.45
C LYS A 242 -13.74 22.51 -2.66
N PRO A 243 -14.18 23.52 -3.41
CA PRO A 243 -13.43 24.11 -4.50
C PRO A 243 -12.01 24.54 -4.12
N ALA A 244 -11.11 24.56 -5.10
CA ALA A 244 -9.78 25.12 -4.95
C ALA A 244 -9.81 26.52 -4.35
N GLY A 245 -8.85 26.85 -3.49
CA GLY A 245 -8.77 28.09 -2.74
C GLY A 245 -9.51 28.08 -1.39
N GLU A 246 -10.38 27.12 -1.13
CA GLU A 246 -11.08 26.98 0.15
C GLU A 246 -10.33 26.07 1.11
N TRP A 247 -10.37 26.39 2.42
CA TRP A 247 -9.82 25.54 3.48
C TRP A 247 -10.70 24.32 3.71
N GLN A 248 -10.06 23.16 3.72
CA GLN A 248 -10.65 21.85 3.97
C GLN A 248 -10.21 21.32 5.33
N THR A 249 -11.06 20.56 5.98
CA THR A 249 -10.76 19.87 7.23
C THR A 249 -10.83 18.36 7.00
N ALA A 250 -9.82 17.63 7.44
CA ALA A 250 -9.83 16.18 7.44
C ALA A 250 -9.56 15.63 8.84
N GLU A 251 -10.41 14.71 9.29
CA GLU A 251 -10.21 13.90 10.48
C GLU A 251 -10.01 12.44 10.03
N ILE A 252 -8.88 11.84 10.38
CA ILE A 252 -8.46 10.56 9.88
C ILE A 252 -8.09 9.68 11.06
N THR A 253 -8.68 8.50 11.16
CA THR A 253 -8.31 7.49 12.15
C THR A 253 -7.78 6.25 11.45
N LEU A 254 -6.55 5.83 11.79
CA LEU A 254 -5.93 4.61 11.29
C LEU A 254 -5.67 3.65 12.45
N VAL A 255 -6.22 2.43 12.35
CA VAL A 255 -6.01 1.33 13.31
C VAL A 255 -5.68 0.08 12.54
N GLY A 256 -4.48 -0.46 12.75
CA GLY A 256 -3.99 -1.56 11.93
C GLY A 256 -3.98 -1.19 10.44
N ASN A 257 -4.73 -1.91 9.63
CA ASN A 257 -4.95 -1.58 8.22
C ASN A 257 -6.35 -1.02 7.93
N ARG A 258 -7.03 -0.46 8.94
CA ARG A 258 -8.37 0.10 8.81
C ARG A 258 -8.34 1.61 8.92
N VAL A 259 -9.04 2.29 8.02
CA VAL A 259 -9.10 3.75 8.02
C VAL A 259 -10.54 4.25 8.04
N THR A 260 -10.77 5.28 8.85
CA THR A 260 -11.98 6.12 8.83
C THR A 260 -11.55 7.54 8.49
N VAL A 261 -12.24 8.17 7.55
CA VAL A 261 -11.96 9.54 7.12
C VAL A 261 -13.24 10.37 7.15
N VAL A 262 -13.19 11.52 7.82
CA VAL A 262 -14.21 12.55 7.78
C VAL A 262 -13.63 13.79 7.10
N LEU A 263 -14.17 14.15 5.95
CA LEU A 263 -13.76 15.31 5.16
C LEU A 263 -14.85 16.38 5.25
N ASN A 264 -14.50 17.57 5.70
CA ASN A 264 -15.43 18.71 5.82
C ASN A 264 -16.73 18.36 6.60
N GLY A 265 -16.61 17.54 7.65
CA GLY A 265 -17.74 17.07 8.46
C GLY A 265 -18.50 15.87 7.88
N GLN A 266 -18.15 15.40 6.68
CA GLN A 266 -18.80 14.24 6.04
C GLN A 266 -17.90 13.02 6.06
N LYS A 267 -18.39 11.88 6.56
CA LYS A 267 -17.66 10.62 6.57
C LYS A 267 -17.57 10.07 5.16
N VAL A 268 -16.35 9.99 4.61
CA VAL A 268 -16.08 9.54 3.25
C VAL A 268 -15.50 8.11 3.22
N HIS A 269 -14.86 7.67 4.33
CA HIS A 269 -14.52 6.29 4.59
C HIS A 269 -14.96 5.90 6.00
N ASP A 270 -15.54 4.72 6.17
CA ASP A 270 -15.97 4.19 7.46
C ASP A 270 -15.35 2.81 7.70
N ASN A 271 -14.28 2.76 8.49
CA ASN A 271 -13.58 1.52 8.85
C ASN A 271 -13.22 0.63 7.65
N VAL A 272 -12.82 1.24 6.53
CA VAL A 272 -12.47 0.50 5.32
C VAL A 272 -11.10 -0.17 5.45
N ALA A 273 -10.96 -1.38 4.89
CA ALA A 273 -9.68 -2.09 4.88
C ALA A 273 -8.78 -1.55 3.77
N ILE A 274 -7.50 -1.37 4.09
CA ILE A 274 -6.43 -1.07 3.14
C ILE A 274 -5.67 -2.37 2.91
N ASP A 275 -5.70 -2.87 1.68
CA ASP A 275 -5.21 -4.20 1.33
C ASP A 275 -3.76 -4.21 0.84
N GLY A 276 -2.96 -3.25 1.27
CA GLY A 276 -1.54 -3.12 0.95
C GLY A 276 -1.12 -1.67 0.72
N ILE A 277 0.17 -1.46 0.54
CA ILE A 277 0.75 -0.13 0.30
C ILE A 277 0.21 0.53 -0.96
N THR A 278 0.24 1.86 -1.02
CA THR A 278 -0.06 2.64 -2.23
C THR A 278 1.23 3.02 -2.97
N GLY A 279 1.13 3.49 -4.21
CA GLY A 279 2.27 4.01 -4.94
C GLY A 279 2.94 5.17 -4.19
N GLY A 280 4.28 5.26 -4.27
CA GLY A 280 5.04 6.27 -3.53
C GLY A 280 5.31 5.94 -2.06
N ALA A 281 4.89 4.78 -1.56
CA ALA A 281 5.20 4.32 -0.21
C ALA A 281 6.71 4.34 0.08
N LEU A 282 7.06 4.62 1.33
CA LEU A 282 8.47 4.72 1.76
C LEU A 282 9.12 3.34 1.95
N ASP A 283 8.36 2.37 2.41
CA ASP A 283 8.79 0.99 2.66
C ASP A 283 7.60 0.01 2.60
N SER A 284 7.87 -1.29 2.67
CA SER A 284 6.87 -2.36 2.63
C SER A 284 6.53 -2.96 3.99
N ASP A 285 7.06 -2.46 5.11
CA ASP A 285 6.78 -2.99 6.45
C ASP A 285 5.48 -2.41 7.00
N GLU A 286 4.35 -2.94 6.55
CA GLU A 286 3.02 -2.46 6.96
C GLU A 286 2.77 -2.57 8.47
N GLY A 287 3.47 -3.46 9.16
CA GLY A 287 3.33 -3.71 10.60
C GLY A 287 4.03 -2.69 11.49
N ALA A 288 5.05 -2.03 10.98
CA ALA A 288 5.85 -1.09 11.76
C ALA A 288 5.19 0.28 11.91
N PRO A 289 5.47 1.02 12.98
CA PRO A 289 5.18 2.45 13.03
C PRO A 289 5.83 3.18 11.87
N GLY A 290 5.15 4.18 11.31
CA GLY A 290 5.64 4.97 10.20
C GLY A 290 5.36 6.46 10.36
N PRO A 291 6.02 7.32 9.57
CA PRO A 291 5.83 8.75 9.63
C PRO A 291 4.55 9.19 8.93
N ILE A 292 4.15 10.43 9.15
CA ILE A 292 3.25 11.16 8.26
C ILE A 292 4.10 11.78 7.16
N MET A 293 3.70 11.60 5.88
CA MET A 293 4.35 12.25 4.76
C MET A 293 3.35 13.10 3.99
N ILE A 294 3.76 14.27 3.57
CA ILE A 294 2.99 15.16 2.69
C ILE A 294 3.73 15.25 1.36
N GLN A 295 3.00 14.96 0.30
CA GLN A 295 3.54 15.01 -1.06
C GLN A 295 3.72 16.47 -1.50
N GLY A 296 4.92 16.80 -1.97
CA GLY A 296 5.29 18.14 -2.42
C GLY A 296 5.92 18.16 -3.81
N ASP A 297 6.02 17.01 -4.47
CA ASP A 297 6.70 16.86 -5.76
C ASP A 297 5.77 17.05 -6.98
N HIS A 298 4.46 17.30 -6.77
CA HIS A 298 3.50 17.51 -7.83
C HIS A 298 3.00 18.97 -7.90
N SER A 299 2.17 19.39 -6.95
CA SER A 299 1.55 20.72 -6.97
C SER A 299 1.53 21.38 -5.61
N LYS A 300 1.08 22.63 -5.57
CA LYS A 300 1.06 23.43 -4.35
C LYS A 300 -0.05 23.03 -3.40
N ILE A 301 0.31 22.88 -2.13
CA ILE A 301 -0.60 22.65 -1.00
C ILE A 301 -0.26 23.63 0.12
N TRP A 302 -1.27 24.08 0.88
CA TRP A 302 -1.14 24.86 2.10
C TRP A 302 -1.68 24.05 3.26
N VAL A 303 -0.95 24.03 4.37
CA VAL A 303 -1.32 23.34 5.60
C VAL A 303 -1.15 24.31 6.78
N ARG A 304 -2.17 24.50 7.58
CA ARG A 304 -2.10 25.39 8.75
C ARG A 304 -2.38 24.72 10.08
N HIS A 305 -2.91 23.50 10.06
CA HIS A 305 -3.14 22.69 11.25
C HIS A 305 -2.80 21.25 10.92
N LEU A 306 -2.01 20.61 11.77
CA LEU A 306 -1.69 19.19 11.64
C LEU A 306 -1.34 18.62 13.02
N VAL A 307 -2.25 17.81 13.57
CA VAL A 307 -2.15 17.25 14.91
C VAL A 307 -2.43 15.75 14.89
N VAL A 308 -1.65 14.99 15.63
CA VAL A 308 -1.82 13.53 15.81
C VAL A 308 -2.13 13.22 17.27
N LYS A 309 -3.06 12.31 17.49
CA LYS A 309 -3.37 11.67 18.78
C LYS A 309 -3.08 10.18 18.65
N PRO A 310 -1.98 9.67 19.20
CA PRO A 310 -1.73 8.24 19.23
C PRO A 310 -2.86 7.47 19.94
N ILE A 311 -3.27 6.34 19.43
CA ILE A 311 -4.21 5.43 20.07
C ILE A 311 -3.42 4.49 21.00
N LYS A 312 -3.95 4.30 22.25
CA LYS A 312 -3.34 3.45 23.29
C LYS A 312 -3.80 2.00 23.19
#